data_d4f6777441f805447d590703b9555428
#
_entry.id   d4f6777441f805447d590703b9555428
#
_cell.length_a   1.000
_cell.length_b   1.000
_cell.length_c   1.000
_cell.angle_alpha   90.00
_cell.angle_beta   90.00
_cell.angle_gamma   90.00
#
_symmetry.space_group_name_H-M   'P 1'
#
loop_
_entity.id
_entity.type
_entity.pdbx_description
1 polymer ?
#
loop_
_entity_poly.entity_id
_entity_poly.type
_entity_poly.pdbx_seq_one_letter_code
_entity_poly.pdbx_strand_id
1 'polypeptide(L)'
;MRPLIGITTSVNTRDYETPDQEVVMLPHNYPEAIRRAGGTPLLITEGEVDGSLLDSLDGIIISGGRDISPALYGEEPHERTNDVRPEQDASELSLMGAALERDLPFLAVCRGHQLFCVDNGGRLHQHLPETTGFEQHGATGGEWSEHEVRIEEGSRLASIVGTRIVGNSGHHQGVADAGDLKVVGRTEDGLIEAVEDPDKRFCISVQWHPEMTGQHEIFAALIEAARS
;
A
#
# COMPACT_ATOMS: atom_id res chain seq x y z
N MET A 1 -20.17 14.04 10.27
CA MET A 1 -20.49 12.84 9.45
C MET A 1 -19.31 11.89 9.59
N ARG A 2 -19.46 10.56 9.39
CA ARG A 2 -18.29 9.67 9.35
C ARG A 2 -17.62 9.83 8.00
N PRO A 3 -16.28 10.05 7.95
CA PRO A 3 -15.56 10.12 6.67
C PRO A 3 -15.76 8.87 5.81
N LEU A 4 -15.95 9.06 4.51
CA LEU A 4 -16.05 7.99 3.52
C LEU A 4 -14.68 7.69 2.93
N ILE A 5 -14.15 6.51 3.20
CA ILE A 5 -12.81 6.10 2.80
C ILE A 5 -12.90 5.05 1.71
N GLY A 6 -12.40 5.40 0.52
CA GLY A 6 -12.23 4.45 -0.57
C GLY A 6 -11.10 3.45 -0.28
N ILE A 7 -11.29 2.18 -0.59
CA ILE A 7 -10.27 1.13 -0.44
C ILE A 7 -10.24 0.33 -1.72
N THR A 8 -9.09 0.27 -2.40
CA THR A 8 -8.95 -0.55 -3.60
C THR A 8 -9.04 -2.02 -3.29
N THR A 9 -9.50 -2.79 -4.26
CA THR A 9 -9.68 -4.24 -4.15
C THR A 9 -8.97 -4.94 -5.31
N SER A 10 -8.76 -6.24 -5.19
CA SER A 10 -8.23 -7.07 -6.28
C SER A 10 -9.32 -7.95 -6.89
N VAL A 11 -9.23 -8.21 -8.19
CA VAL A 11 -10.02 -9.23 -8.88
C VAL A 11 -9.20 -10.51 -8.96
N ASN A 12 -9.75 -11.61 -8.50
CA ASN A 12 -9.07 -12.91 -8.44
C ASN A 12 -9.97 -14.00 -9.00
N THR A 13 -9.39 -14.98 -9.70
CA THR A 13 -10.09 -16.18 -10.09
C THR A 13 -10.13 -17.16 -8.93
N ARG A 14 -11.30 -17.60 -8.53
CA ARG A 14 -11.54 -18.54 -7.42
C ARG A 14 -12.71 -19.46 -7.74
N ASP A 15 -12.66 -20.64 -7.17
CA ASP A 15 -13.83 -21.50 -7.05
C ASP A 15 -14.72 -20.93 -5.93
N TYR A 16 -15.86 -20.34 -6.32
CA TYR A 16 -16.83 -19.76 -5.40
C TYR A 16 -18.20 -20.46 -5.57
N GLU A 17 -19.11 -19.94 -6.35
CA GLU A 17 -20.37 -20.63 -6.70
C GLU A 17 -20.18 -21.54 -7.92
N THR A 18 -19.25 -21.16 -8.80
CA THR A 18 -18.83 -21.93 -9.97
C THR A 18 -17.31 -21.98 -10.02
N PRO A 19 -16.71 -23.00 -10.69
CA PRO A 19 -15.28 -23.02 -10.96
C PRO A 19 -14.80 -21.80 -11.75
N ASP A 20 -13.57 -21.34 -11.49
CA ASP A 20 -12.88 -20.29 -12.25
C ASP A 20 -13.66 -18.95 -12.31
N GLN A 21 -14.39 -18.61 -11.27
CA GLN A 21 -15.13 -17.35 -11.20
C GLN A 21 -14.24 -16.19 -10.83
N GLU A 22 -14.32 -15.06 -11.55
CA GLU A 22 -13.72 -13.80 -11.11
C GLU A 22 -14.50 -13.24 -9.91
N VAL A 23 -13.80 -12.97 -8.84
CA VAL A 23 -14.36 -12.41 -7.60
C VAL A 23 -13.55 -11.20 -7.15
N VAL A 24 -14.24 -10.20 -6.65
CA VAL A 24 -13.61 -9.03 -6.01
C VAL A 24 -13.25 -9.39 -4.58
N MET A 25 -11.99 -9.19 -4.20
CA MET A 25 -11.46 -9.58 -2.89
C MET A 25 -10.71 -8.43 -2.22
N LEU A 26 -10.89 -8.35 -0.91
CA LEU A 26 -10.11 -7.52 -0.01
C LEU A 26 -10.05 -8.21 1.36
N PRO A 27 -8.89 -8.30 2.04
CA PRO A 27 -8.84 -8.76 3.42
C PRO A 27 -9.76 -7.93 4.32
N HIS A 28 -10.61 -8.61 5.09
CA HIS A 28 -11.63 -7.95 5.93
C HIS A 28 -11.04 -6.99 6.98
N ASN A 29 -9.76 -7.14 7.28
CA ASN A 29 -9.03 -6.29 8.22
C ASN A 29 -9.00 -4.82 7.79
N TYR A 30 -8.94 -4.51 6.49
CA TYR A 30 -8.99 -3.13 5.98
C TYR A 30 -10.31 -2.41 6.34
N PRO A 31 -11.49 -2.89 5.89
CA PRO A 31 -12.74 -2.23 6.24
C PRO A 31 -13.02 -2.23 7.75
N GLU A 32 -12.52 -3.22 8.49
CA GLU A 32 -12.64 -3.26 9.94
C GLU A 32 -11.77 -2.19 10.60
N ALA A 33 -10.52 -1.97 10.16
CA ALA A 33 -9.65 -0.91 10.66
C ALA A 33 -10.29 0.48 10.46
N ILE A 34 -10.88 0.73 9.29
CA ILE A 34 -11.58 1.99 9.00
C ILE A 34 -12.80 2.17 9.90
N ARG A 35 -13.61 1.13 10.12
CA ARG A 35 -14.77 1.23 11.05
C ARG A 35 -14.34 1.51 12.47
N ARG A 36 -13.28 0.85 12.96
CA ARG A 36 -12.70 1.09 14.30
C ARG A 36 -12.17 2.51 14.46
N ALA A 37 -11.56 3.06 13.42
CA ALA A 37 -11.10 4.45 13.39
C ALA A 37 -12.24 5.48 13.29
N GLY A 38 -13.49 5.04 13.05
CA GLY A 38 -14.67 5.89 12.98
C GLY A 38 -15.02 6.39 11.57
N GLY A 39 -14.46 5.79 10.52
CA GLY A 39 -14.79 6.02 9.12
C GLY A 39 -15.88 5.07 8.60
N THR A 40 -16.24 5.27 7.34
CA THR A 40 -17.10 4.40 6.54
C THR A 40 -16.28 3.86 5.38
N PRO A 41 -16.01 2.54 5.29
CA PRO A 41 -15.28 1.99 4.16
C PRO A 41 -16.16 1.87 2.92
N LEU A 42 -15.62 2.25 1.76
CA LEU A 42 -16.17 2.01 0.43
C LEU A 42 -15.17 1.19 -0.38
N LEU A 43 -15.58 0.04 -0.89
CA LEU A 43 -14.73 -0.80 -1.73
C LEU A 43 -14.75 -0.29 -3.17
N ILE A 44 -13.56 -0.07 -3.74
CA ILE A 44 -13.37 0.38 -5.11
C ILE A 44 -12.79 -0.78 -5.91
N THR A 45 -13.50 -1.20 -6.94
CA THR A 45 -13.03 -2.25 -7.85
C THR A 45 -12.16 -1.66 -8.94
N GLU A 46 -11.30 -2.49 -9.56
CA GLU A 46 -10.57 -2.08 -10.75
C GLU A 46 -11.52 -1.62 -11.87
N GLY A 47 -11.06 -0.70 -12.70
CA GLY A 47 -11.80 -0.10 -13.81
C GLY A 47 -11.60 1.40 -13.92
N GLU A 48 -12.34 2.02 -14.82
CA GLU A 48 -12.34 3.49 -14.92
C GLU A 48 -12.97 4.10 -13.68
N VAL A 49 -12.25 5.01 -13.07
CA VAL A 49 -12.71 5.77 -11.90
C VAL A 49 -13.26 7.12 -12.39
N ASP A 50 -14.56 7.29 -12.29
CA ASP A 50 -15.20 8.58 -12.54
C ASP A 50 -14.77 9.59 -11.47
N GLY A 51 -14.41 10.81 -11.88
CA GLY A 51 -14.07 11.90 -10.97
C GLY A 51 -15.14 12.18 -9.90
N SER A 52 -16.41 11.93 -10.20
CA SER A 52 -17.54 12.08 -9.26
C SER A 52 -17.42 11.12 -8.05
N LEU A 53 -16.83 9.95 -8.21
CA LEU A 53 -16.53 9.05 -7.10
C LEU A 53 -15.56 9.70 -6.14
N LEU A 54 -14.45 10.23 -6.66
CA LEU A 54 -13.42 10.89 -5.84
C LEU A 54 -13.94 12.12 -5.11
N ASP A 55 -14.84 12.89 -5.74
CA ASP A 55 -15.47 14.05 -5.13
C ASP A 55 -16.39 13.66 -3.94
N SER A 56 -16.75 12.39 -3.85
CA SER A 56 -17.55 11.84 -2.75
C SER A 56 -16.73 11.24 -1.62
N LEU A 57 -15.40 11.05 -1.82
CA LEU A 57 -14.51 10.47 -0.83
C LEU A 57 -13.85 11.53 0.04
N ASP A 58 -13.69 11.21 1.32
CA ASP A 58 -12.95 12.02 2.27
C ASP A 58 -11.49 11.53 2.43
N GLY A 59 -11.15 10.36 1.91
CA GLY A 59 -9.81 9.78 1.89
C GLY A 59 -9.75 8.45 1.14
N ILE A 60 -8.54 7.94 0.90
CA ILE A 60 -8.33 6.74 0.11
C ILE A 60 -7.23 5.85 0.67
N ILE A 61 -7.41 4.53 0.49
CA ILE A 61 -6.39 3.50 0.75
C ILE A 61 -6.15 2.72 -0.54
N ILE A 62 -4.88 2.66 -0.96
CA ILE A 62 -4.41 1.71 -1.96
C ILE A 62 -3.93 0.47 -1.23
N SER A 63 -4.61 -0.64 -1.41
CA SER A 63 -4.42 -1.86 -0.61
C SER A 63 -3.21 -2.69 -1.06
N GLY A 64 -2.88 -3.69 -0.23
CA GLY A 64 -1.94 -4.76 -0.59
C GLY A 64 -2.50 -5.69 -1.67
N GLY A 65 -1.62 -6.47 -2.28
CA GLY A 65 -2.02 -7.39 -3.34
C GLY A 65 -0.86 -8.10 -4.00
N ARG A 66 -1.02 -8.40 -5.28
CA ARG A 66 -0.12 -9.14 -6.17
C ARG A 66 1.08 -8.30 -6.62
N ASP A 67 1.97 -8.91 -7.40
CA ASP A 67 3.14 -8.23 -7.96
C ASP A 67 2.75 -7.13 -8.94
N ILE A 68 3.60 -6.10 -8.99
CA ILE A 68 3.47 -4.98 -9.93
C ILE A 68 4.22 -5.32 -11.21
N SER A 69 3.69 -4.88 -12.35
CA SER A 69 4.33 -5.06 -13.66
C SER A 69 5.70 -4.36 -13.72
N PRO A 70 6.80 -5.11 -13.94
CA PRO A 70 8.13 -4.53 -14.09
C PRO A 70 8.25 -3.54 -15.26
N ALA A 71 7.37 -3.65 -16.25
CA ALA A 71 7.31 -2.71 -17.37
C ALA A 71 7.01 -1.26 -16.91
N LEU A 72 6.38 -1.05 -15.75
CA LEU A 72 6.08 0.27 -15.20
C LEU A 72 7.34 1.03 -14.77
N TYR A 73 8.42 0.33 -14.43
CA TYR A 73 9.72 0.90 -14.07
C TYR A 73 10.84 0.51 -15.04
N GLY A 74 10.47 0.05 -16.26
CA GLY A 74 11.38 -0.16 -17.38
C GLY A 74 12.28 -1.39 -17.25
N GLU A 75 11.88 -2.40 -16.48
CA GLU A 75 12.64 -3.63 -16.28
C GLU A 75 11.96 -4.85 -16.93
N GLU A 76 12.75 -5.87 -17.27
CA GLU A 76 12.24 -7.18 -17.66
C GLU A 76 11.78 -7.97 -16.42
N PRO A 77 10.74 -8.81 -16.53
CA PRO A 77 10.27 -9.60 -15.40
C PRO A 77 11.34 -10.59 -14.90
N HIS A 78 11.55 -10.59 -13.59
CA HIS A 78 12.30 -11.65 -12.90
C HIS A 78 11.52 -12.97 -12.95
N GLU A 79 12.21 -14.12 -12.95
CA GLU A 79 11.55 -15.44 -13.01
C GLU A 79 10.57 -15.73 -11.86
N ARG A 80 10.71 -15.01 -10.76
CA ARG A 80 9.84 -15.10 -9.58
C ARG A 80 8.69 -14.07 -9.57
N THR A 81 8.71 -13.13 -10.52
CA THR A 81 7.57 -12.21 -10.70
C THR A 81 6.36 -12.99 -11.17
N ASN A 82 5.25 -12.86 -10.48
CA ASN A 82 4.06 -13.67 -10.75
C ASN A 82 2.77 -12.89 -10.48
N ASP A 83 1.67 -13.43 -11.00
CA ASP A 83 0.31 -12.90 -10.79
C ASP A 83 0.15 -11.40 -11.09
N VAL A 84 0.91 -10.87 -12.06
CA VAL A 84 0.81 -9.47 -12.51
C VAL A 84 -0.54 -9.24 -13.21
N ARG A 85 -1.20 -8.12 -12.89
CA ARG A 85 -2.46 -7.70 -13.54
C ARG A 85 -2.37 -6.24 -13.99
N PRO A 86 -2.01 -5.99 -15.25
CA PRO A 86 -1.83 -4.63 -15.78
C PRO A 86 -3.09 -3.75 -15.68
N GLU A 87 -4.27 -4.35 -15.72
CA GLU A 87 -5.55 -3.66 -15.56
C GLU A 87 -5.70 -3.08 -14.14
N GLN A 88 -5.27 -3.83 -13.12
CA GLN A 88 -5.25 -3.34 -11.74
C GLN A 88 -4.20 -2.23 -11.58
N ASP A 89 -3.01 -2.42 -12.13
CA ASP A 89 -1.95 -1.41 -12.10
C ASP A 89 -2.44 -0.09 -12.70
N ALA A 90 -3.01 -0.13 -13.91
CA ALA A 90 -3.51 1.05 -14.61
C ALA A 90 -4.66 1.75 -13.85
N SER A 91 -5.60 0.97 -13.31
CA SER A 91 -6.72 1.48 -12.53
C SER A 91 -6.24 2.19 -11.26
N GLU A 92 -5.32 1.57 -10.50
CA GLU A 92 -4.82 2.15 -9.26
C GLU A 92 -3.90 3.35 -9.49
N LEU A 93 -3.07 3.36 -10.55
CA LEU A 93 -2.28 4.53 -10.95
C LEU A 93 -3.18 5.73 -11.26
N SER A 94 -4.23 5.52 -12.06
CA SER A 94 -5.20 6.57 -12.38
C SER A 94 -5.90 7.10 -11.13
N LEU A 95 -6.30 6.21 -10.23
CA LEU A 95 -6.97 6.55 -8.98
C LEU A 95 -6.05 7.33 -8.02
N MET A 96 -4.78 6.91 -7.89
CA MET A 96 -3.78 7.58 -7.06
C MET A 96 -3.52 9.00 -7.56
N GLY A 97 -3.23 9.17 -8.86
CA GLY A 97 -2.98 10.49 -9.44
C GLY A 97 -4.15 11.44 -9.19
N ALA A 98 -5.37 10.99 -9.48
CA ALA A 98 -6.56 11.82 -9.30
C ALA A 98 -6.89 12.12 -7.83
N ALA A 99 -6.56 11.22 -6.89
CA ALA A 99 -6.72 11.46 -5.46
C ALA A 99 -5.68 12.46 -4.93
N LEU A 100 -4.43 12.33 -5.37
CA LEU A 100 -3.34 13.23 -4.98
C LEU A 100 -3.51 14.64 -5.56
N GLU A 101 -4.05 14.78 -6.78
CA GLU A 101 -4.41 16.08 -7.36
C GLU A 101 -5.47 16.82 -6.52
N ARG A 102 -6.38 16.07 -5.88
CA ARG A 102 -7.41 16.61 -4.97
C ARG A 102 -6.94 16.78 -3.54
N ASP A 103 -5.68 16.46 -3.25
CA ASP A 103 -5.13 16.43 -1.89
C ASP A 103 -6.00 15.61 -0.90
N LEU A 104 -6.57 14.50 -1.39
CA LEU A 104 -7.28 13.57 -0.51
C LEU A 104 -6.29 12.90 0.45
N PRO A 105 -6.63 12.76 1.73
CA PRO A 105 -5.88 11.91 2.65
C PRO A 105 -5.63 10.53 2.06
N PHE A 106 -4.34 10.18 1.96
CA PHE A 106 -3.86 9.04 1.19
C PHE A 106 -3.03 8.09 2.07
N LEU A 107 -3.38 6.83 2.05
CA LEU A 107 -2.60 5.74 2.65
C LEU A 107 -2.37 4.65 1.60
N ALA A 108 -1.12 4.23 1.41
CA ALA A 108 -0.81 3.08 0.57
C ALA A 108 -0.13 1.98 1.40
N VAL A 109 -0.53 0.71 1.18
CA VAL A 109 -0.10 -0.44 1.98
C VAL A 109 0.45 -1.53 1.07
N CYS A 110 1.63 -2.05 1.40
CA CYS A 110 2.31 -3.18 0.77
C CYS A 110 2.44 -2.98 -0.77
N ARG A 111 1.65 -3.68 -1.58
CA ARG A 111 1.62 -3.45 -3.03
C ARG A 111 1.32 -1.98 -3.38
N GLY A 112 0.37 -1.35 -2.68
CA GLY A 112 0.07 0.07 -2.87
C GLY A 112 1.28 0.97 -2.60
N HIS A 113 2.08 0.67 -1.58
CA HIS A 113 3.34 1.35 -1.30
C HIS A 113 4.34 1.21 -2.46
N GLN A 114 4.49 0.01 -2.98
CA GLN A 114 5.38 -0.25 -4.11
C GLN A 114 4.93 0.50 -5.37
N LEU A 115 3.64 0.45 -5.69
CA LEU A 115 3.05 1.14 -6.84
C LEU A 115 3.21 2.66 -6.71
N PHE A 116 3.01 3.21 -5.50
CA PHE A 116 3.19 4.63 -5.23
C PHE A 116 4.64 5.09 -5.44
N CYS A 117 5.63 4.29 -5.01
CA CYS A 117 7.04 4.59 -5.29
C CYS A 117 7.35 4.53 -6.79
N VAL A 118 6.84 3.51 -7.49
CA VAL A 118 7.01 3.37 -8.95
C VAL A 118 6.41 4.54 -9.71
N ASP A 119 5.21 4.99 -9.35
CA ASP A 119 4.54 6.16 -9.96
C ASP A 119 5.35 7.45 -9.81
N ASN A 120 6.14 7.56 -8.73
CA ASN A 120 7.02 8.69 -8.48
C ASN A 120 8.47 8.50 -9.01
N GLY A 121 8.64 7.62 -10.00
CA GLY A 121 9.93 7.39 -10.67
C GLY A 121 10.85 6.39 -9.96
N GLY A 122 10.35 5.69 -8.96
CA GLY A 122 11.06 4.65 -8.24
C GLY A 122 11.12 3.31 -8.98
N ARG A 123 11.72 2.32 -8.32
CA ARG A 123 11.82 0.94 -8.83
C ARG A 123 11.85 -0.06 -7.69
N LEU A 124 11.66 -1.35 -8.02
CA LEU A 124 11.56 -2.42 -7.03
C LEU A 124 12.75 -3.40 -7.12
N HIS A 125 13.07 -4.02 -5.99
CA HIS A 125 13.65 -5.35 -5.95
C HIS A 125 12.54 -6.35 -6.26
N GLN A 126 12.62 -7.05 -7.39
CA GLN A 126 11.55 -7.95 -7.83
C GLN A 126 11.47 -9.24 -7.01
N HIS A 127 12.59 -9.63 -6.34
CA HIS A 127 12.60 -10.80 -5.46
C HIS A 127 13.67 -10.65 -4.36
N LEU A 128 13.27 -10.19 -3.18
CA LEU A 128 14.15 -9.93 -2.04
C LEU A 128 14.94 -11.17 -1.58
N PRO A 129 14.35 -12.38 -1.48
CA PRO A 129 15.08 -13.56 -1.03
C PRO A 129 16.34 -13.92 -1.87
N GLU A 130 16.40 -13.48 -3.13
CA GLU A 130 17.55 -13.68 -4.01
C GLU A 130 18.37 -12.37 -4.19
N THR A 131 17.98 -11.28 -3.52
CA THR A 131 18.67 -10.00 -3.56
C THR A 131 19.67 -9.92 -2.41
N THR A 132 20.98 -9.78 -2.74
CA THR A 132 22.04 -9.73 -1.74
C THR A 132 21.81 -8.65 -0.70
N GLY A 133 21.77 -9.02 0.57
CA GLY A 133 21.56 -8.16 1.72
C GLY A 133 20.11 -8.12 2.22
N PHE A 134 19.15 -8.71 1.48
CA PHE A 134 17.72 -8.71 1.82
C PHE A 134 17.11 -10.11 1.93
N GLU A 135 17.93 -11.14 2.09
CA GLU A 135 17.53 -12.56 2.09
C GLU A 135 16.60 -12.92 3.26
N GLN A 136 16.50 -12.03 4.27
CA GLN A 136 15.63 -12.22 5.45
C GLN A 136 14.19 -11.76 5.20
N HIS A 137 13.92 -11.09 4.06
CA HIS A 137 12.60 -10.63 3.68
C HIS A 137 11.84 -11.69 2.87
N GLY A 138 10.52 -11.62 2.96
CA GLY A 138 9.63 -12.50 2.24
C GLY A 138 9.01 -13.60 3.10
N ALA A 139 7.85 -14.06 2.67
CA ALA A 139 7.14 -15.18 3.28
C ALA A 139 7.81 -16.50 2.90
N THR A 140 8.72 -16.99 3.74
CA THR A 140 9.34 -18.31 3.52
C THR A 140 8.36 -19.38 3.97
N GLY A 141 7.92 -20.23 3.04
CA GLY A 141 6.98 -21.32 3.34
C GLY A 141 5.55 -20.89 3.65
N GLY A 142 5.16 -19.65 3.31
CA GLY A 142 3.81 -19.10 3.56
C GLY A 142 3.62 -18.52 4.96
N GLU A 143 4.66 -18.46 5.77
CA GLU A 143 4.65 -17.77 7.05
C GLU A 143 5.21 -16.35 6.90
N TRP A 144 4.55 -15.37 7.52
CA TRP A 144 5.01 -14.00 7.57
C TRP A 144 6.15 -13.86 8.58
N SER A 145 7.20 -13.16 8.20
CA SER A 145 8.25 -12.77 9.14
C SER A 145 7.93 -11.42 9.79
N GLU A 146 8.66 -11.08 10.83
CA GLU A 146 8.59 -9.78 11.50
C GLU A 146 9.98 -9.15 11.51
N HIS A 147 10.05 -7.82 11.35
CA HIS A 147 11.28 -7.08 11.44
C HIS A 147 11.07 -5.69 12.08
N GLU A 148 12.14 -5.14 12.67
CA GLU A 148 12.11 -3.78 13.16
C GLU A 148 12.21 -2.80 11.99
N VAL A 149 11.34 -1.79 11.99
CA VAL A 149 11.42 -0.64 11.09
C VAL A 149 11.76 0.60 11.91
N ARG A 150 12.81 1.29 11.50
CA ARG A 150 13.23 2.58 12.07
C ARG A 150 12.60 3.68 11.28
N ILE A 151 11.86 4.55 11.98
CA ILE A 151 11.13 5.68 11.39
C ILE A 151 11.91 6.97 11.68
N GLU A 152 12.06 7.81 10.67
CA GLU A 152 12.76 9.10 10.77
C GLU A 152 12.08 10.03 11.77
N GLU A 153 12.85 10.50 12.77
CA GLU A 153 12.36 11.47 13.73
C GLU A 153 11.92 12.77 13.05
N GLY A 154 10.77 13.30 13.45
CA GLY A 154 10.18 14.49 12.84
C GLY A 154 9.33 14.23 11.58
N SER A 155 9.26 12.97 11.11
CA SER A 155 8.30 12.59 10.08
C SER A 155 6.87 12.57 10.63
N ARG A 156 5.87 12.68 9.73
CA ARG A 156 4.46 12.51 10.11
C ARG A 156 4.21 11.12 10.67
N LEU A 157 4.76 10.09 10.02
CA LEU A 157 4.64 8.71 10.47
C LEU A 157 5.21 8.52 11.87
N ALA A 158 6.39 9.10 12.18
CA ALA A 158 6.96 9.04 13.52
C ALA A 158 6.07 9.71 14.59
N SER A 159 5.35 10.76 14.22
CA SER A 159 4.39 11.41 15.14
C SER A 159 3.17 10.54 15.46
N ILE A 160 2.88 9.54 14.61
CA ILE A 160 1.73 8.63 14.75
C ILE A 160 2.14 7.34 15.48
N VAL A 161 3.23 6.69 15.04
CA VAL A 161 3.61 5.34 15.50
C VAL A 161 4.90 5.32 16.32
N GLY A 162 5.57 6.47 16.51
CA GLY A 162 6.89 6.54 17.12
C GLY A 162 8.03 6.26 16.12
N THR A 163 9.27 6.27 16.64
CA THR A 163 10.48 6.15 15.80
C THR A 163 10.91 4.70 15.56
N ARG A 164 10.20 3.73 16.11
CA ARG A 164 10.46 2.29 15.94
C ARG A 164 9.14 1.53 16.01
N ILE A 165 8.96 0.62 15.09
CA ILE A 165 7.84 -0.33 15.10
C ILE A 165 8.35 -1.73 14.73
N VAL A 166 7.55 -2.74 15.02
CA VAL A 166 7.69 -4.07 14.44
C VAL A 166 6.66 -4.18 13.31
N GLY A 167 7.16 -4.34 12.08
CA GLY A 167 6.37 -4.59 10.90
C GLY A 167 6.33 -6.08 10.58
N ASN A 168 5.27 -6.52 9.93
CA ASN A 168 5.19 -7.86 9.36
C ASN A 168 5.62 -7.83 7.89
N SER A 169 6.33 -8.87 7.45
CA SER A 169 6.79 -9.03 6.07
C SER A 169 6.11 -10.24 5.43
N GLY A 170 5.12 -9.96 4.61
CA GLY A 170 4.43 -10.93 3.76
C GLY A 170 4.66 -10.68 2.27
N HIS A 171 5.75 -9.98 1.92
CA HIS A 171 6.07 -9.55 0.57
C HIS A 171 7.44 -10.07 0.12
N HIS A 172 7.57 -10.51 -1.12
CA HIS A 172 8.85 -10.91 -1.71
C HIS A 172 9.44 -9.83 -2.62
N GLN A 173 8.65 -8.82 -2.99
CA GLN A 173 9.11 -7.60 -3.65
C GLN A 173 9.29 -6.49 -2.61
N GLY A 174 10.15 -5.51 -2.91
CA GLY A 174 10.36 -4.36 -2.04
C GLY A 174 10.89 -3.16 -2.79
N VAL A 175 10.77 -1.98 -2.21
CA VAL A 175 11.20 -0.74 -2.84
C VAL A 175 12.72 -0.63 -2.82
N ALA A 176 13.34 -0.58 -4.01
CA ALA A 176 14.79 -0.35 -4.21
C ALA A 176 15.10 1.16 -4.27
N ASP A 177 14.21 1.92 -4.88
CA ASP A 177 14.29 3.38 -5.03
C ASP A 177 12.87 3.95 -4.91
N ALA A 178 12.72 4.99 -4.11
CA ALA A 178 11.42 5.61 -3.86
C ALA A 178 11.09 6.77 -4.83
N GLY A 179 11.98 7.03 -5.81
CA GLY A 179 11.82 8.17 -6.70
C GLY A 179 11.86 9.51 -5.96
N ASP A 180 10.93 10.39 -6.25
CA ASP A 180 10.86 11.74 -5.68
C ASP A 180 10.28 11.78 -4.25
N LEU A 181 9.85 10.64 -3.71
CA LEU A 181 9.22 10.58 -2.39
C LEU A 181 10.24 10.63 -1.24
N LYS A 182 9.84 11.21 -0.13
CA LYS A 182 10.65 11.24 1.09
C LYS A 182 10.62 9.88 1.79
N VAL A 183 11.76 9.18 1.83
CA VAL A 183 11.91 7.94 2.61
C VAL A 183 11.96 8.30 4.09
N VAL A 184 11.04 7.70 4.87
CA VAL A 184 10.91 7.94 6.31
C VAL A 184 11.01 6.67 7.15
N GLY A 185 11.00 5.48 6.53
CA GLY A 185 11.12 4.20 7.25
C GLY A 185 12.06 3.23 6.55
N ARG A 186 12.94 2.55 7.35
CA ARG A 186 13.85 1.51 6.85
C ARG A 186 14.03 0.41 7.88
N THR A 187 14.24 -0.80 7.38
CA THR A 187 14.75 -1.93 8.17
C THR A 187 16.23 -1.74 8.53
N GLU A 188 16.76 -2.63 9.36
CA GLU A 188 18.19 -2.59 9.75
C GLU A 188 19.13 -2.80 8.56
N ASP A 189 18.77 -3.67 7.61
CA ASP A 189 19.50 -3.93 6.37
C ASP A 189 19.32 -2.83 5.31
N GLY A 190 18.44 -1.85 5.57
CA GLY A 190 18.27 -0.65 4.76
C GLY A 190 17.12 -0.70 3.76
N LEU A 191 16.32 -1.78 3.71
CA LEU A 191 15.15 -1.85 2.85
C LEU A 191 14.20 -0.69 3.16
N ILE A 192 13.66 -0.06 2.11
CA ILE A 192 12.68 1.02 2.26
C ILE A 192 11.33 0.41 2.63
N GLU A 193 10.84 0.82 3.80
CA GLU A 193 9.58 0.32 4.38
C GLU A 193 8.50 1.40 4.50
N ALA A 194 8.88 2.68 4.45
CA ALA A 194 7.90 3.76 4.49
C ALA A 194 8.38 5.01 3.75
N VAL A 195 7.45 5.67 3.09
CA VAL A 195 7.64 6.97 2.44
C VAL A 195 6.50 7.91 2.77
N GLU A 196 6.76 9.21 2.63
CA GLU A 196 5.79 10.31 2.74
C GLU A 196 5.93 11.26 1.56
N ASP A 197 4.84 11.91 1.18
CA ASP A 197 4.86 13.16 0.47
C ASP A 197 4.55 14.30 1.46
N PRO A 198 5.56 15.08 1.87
CA PRO A 198 5.37 16.14 2.88
C PRO A 198 4.55 17.33 2.36
N ASP A 199 4.42 17.48 1.04
CA ASP A 199 3.68 18.57 0.40
C ASP A 199 2.17 18.31 0.39
N LYS A 200 1.74 17.09 0.70
CA LYS A 200 0.33 16.69 0.82
C LYS A 200 -0.17 16.83 2.24
N ARG A 201 -1.45 17.15 2.38
CA ARG A 201 -2.15 17.25 3.67
C ARG A 201 -1.97 16.00 4.53
N PHE A 202 -2.14 14.82 3.95
CA PHE A 202 -1.85 13.52 4.54
C PHE A 202 -1.52 12.53 3.45
N CYS A 203 -0.26 12.14 3.35
CA CYS A 203 0.21 11.14 2.41
C CYS A 203 1.27 10.28 3.09
N ILE A 204 0.90 9.05 3.42
CA ILE A 204 1.76 8.04 4.07
C ILE A 204 1.65 6.75 3.29
N SER A 205 2.78 6.07 3.13
CA SER A 205 2.85 4.80 2.45
C SER A 205 3.78 3.86 3.19
N VAL A 206 3.34 2.62 3.43
CA VAL A 206 4.05 1.64 4.25
C VAL A 206 4.08 0.26 3.58
N GLN A 207 5.21 -0.45 3.70
CA GLN A 207 5.39 -1.77 3.11
C GLN A 207 4.72 -2.88 3.93
N TRP A 208 4.74 -2.77 5.26
CA TRP A 208 4.07 -3.73 6.14
C TRP A 208 2.54 -3.56 6.15
N HIS A 209 1.83 -4.48 6.81
CA HIS A 209 0.38 -4.48 6.90
C HIS A 209 -0.12 -4.01 8.28
N PRO A 210 -0.34 -2.69 8.48
CA PRO A 210 -0.81 -2.16 9.77
C PRO A 210 -2.21 -2.66 10.14
N GLU A 211 -3.05 -3.05 9.16
CA GLU A 211 -4.36 -3.65 9.39
C GLU A 211 -4.26 -5.06 10.02
N MET A 212 -3.10 -5.71 9.90
CA MET A 212 -2.84 -7.04 10.47
C MET A 212 -2.13 -6.98 11.82
N THR A 213 -1.27 -5.99 12.05
CA THR A 213 -0.44 -5.86 13.24
C THR A 213 -1.12 -5.11 14.39
N GLY A 214 -2.33 -4.60 14.17
CA GLY A 214 -3.08 -3.85 15.18
C GLY A 214 -2.60 -2.42 15.39
N GLN A 215 -1.82 -1.88 14.47
CA GLN A 215 -1.36 -0.47 14.48
C GLN A 215 -2.47 0.46 14.01
N HIS A 216 -3.53 0.53 14.82
CA HIS A 216 -4.75 1.28 14.50
C HIS A 216 -4.53 2.79 14.41
N GLU A 217 -3.43 3.30 14.96
CA GLU A 217 -3.08 4.72 15.00
C GLU A 217 -2.92 5.31 13.58
N ILE A 218 -2.42 4.54 12.61
CA ILE A 218 -2.27 5.00 11.22
C ILE A 218 -3.65 5.25 10.59
N PHE A 219 -4.60 4.33 10.82
CA PHE A 219 -5.97 4.50 10.32
C PHE A 219 -6.72 5.63 11.06
N ALA A 220 -6.46 5.80 12.37
CA ALA A 220 -7.03 6.91 13.13
C ALA A 220 -6.53 8.26 12.61
N ALA A 221 -5.25 8.36 12.27
CA ALA A 221 -4.65 9.56 11.69
C ALA A 221 -5.21 9.87 10.29
N LEU A 222 -5.40 8.85 9.45
CA LEU A 222 -6.08 8.99 8.15
C LEU A 222 -7.50 9.55 8.33
N ILE A 223 -8.28 8.99 9.26
CA ILE A 223 -9.66 9.44 9.54
C ILE A 223 -9.69 10.86 10.09
N GLU A 224 -8.73 11.24 10.92
CA GLU A 224 -8.64 12.62 11.43
C GLU A 224 -8.32 13.60 10.31
N ALA A 225 -7.39 13.28 9.43
CA ALA A 225 -7.09 14.07 8.24
C ALA A 225 -8.29 14.16 7.28
N ALA A 226 -9.11 13.12 7.19
CA ALA A 226 -10.32 13.06 6.37
C ALA A 226 -11.50 13.86 6.92
N ARG A 227 -11.41 14.37 8.16
CA ARG A 227 -12.43 15.26 8.78
C ARG A 227 -12.17 16.73 8.55
N SER A 228 -10.95 17.09 8.23
CA SER A 228 -10.49 18.46 8.01
C SER A 228 -10.61 18.83 6.53
#